data_3d66d63e58b448c70bbfc3a1c27cbf21
#
_entry.id   3d66d63e58b448c70bbfc3a1c27cbf21
#
_cell.length_a   1.000
_cell.length_b   1.000
_cell.length_c   1.000
_cell.angle_alpha   90.00
_cell.angle_beta   90.00
_cell.angle_gamma   90.00
#
_symmetry.space_group_name_H-M   'P 1'
#
loop_
_entity.id
_entity.type
_entity.pdbx_description
1 polymer ?
#
loop_
_entity_poly.entity_id
_entity_poly.type
_entity_poly.pdbx_seq_one_letter_code
_entity_poly.pdbx_strand_id
1 'polypeptide(L)'
;QEIIRLIQDFLKKNSQYPISAIALGLPGHVNLSESDFIISKNPHWGQINLRTIQEAFDLPVYFANKSHCLTLAERLFSYHPTDSNFIVYHVARGIHCSYMYKGGIYSQENYLIGEVGHTVINPEGERCPCGKHGCLQVYASESALIDKAAILYRASQTSLLKTLVEDVNDIDLTSLMTAYRL
;
A
#
# COMPACT_ATOMS: atom_id res chain seq x y z
N GLN A 1 11.37 -2.74 -14.68
CA GLN A 1 12.05 -1.73 -15.53
C GLN A 1 11.62 -0.30 -15.17
N GLU A 2 10.32 -0.03 -14.95
CA GLU A 2 9.84 1.33 -14.67
C GLU A 2 10.38 1.91 -13.36
N ILE A 3 10.46 1.12 -12.29
CA ILE A 3 11.05 1.55 -11.00
C ILE A 3 12.49 2.01 -11.19
N ILE A 4 13.30 1.25 -11.92
CA ILE A 4 14.70 1.60 -12.21
C ILE A 4 14.77 2.91 -12.97
N ARG A 5 13.95 3.07 -14.02
CA ARG A 5 13.89 4.31 -14.81
C ARG A 5 13.55 5.53 -13.95
N LEU A 6 12.52 5.41 -13.10
CA LEU A 6 12.10 6.50 -12.21
C LEU A 6 13.23 6.92 -11.25
N ILE A 7 13.95 5.96 -10.69
CA ILE A 7 15.09 6.23 -9.80
C ILE A 7 16.22 6.90 -10.58
N GLN A 8 16.56 6.40 -11.76
CA GLN A 8 17.61 6.99 -12.61
C GLN A 8 17.27 8.43 -12.99
N ASP A 9 16.03 8.70 -13.38
CA ASP A 9 15.56 10.06 -13.70
C ASP A 9 15.64 10.97 -12.47
N PHE A 10 15.29 10.46 -11.28
CA PHE A 10 15.42 11.23 -10.04
C PHE A 10 16.87 11.53 -9.70
N LEU A 11 17.77 10.56 -9.76
CA LEU A 11 19.20 10.72 -9.51
C LEU A 11 19.82 11.75 -10.47
N LYS A 12 19.46 11.67 -11.75
CA LYS A 12 19.92 12.63 -12.77
C LYS A 12 19.46 14.06 -12.50
N LYS A 13 18.18 14.24 -12.13
CA LYS A 13 17.62 15.56 -11.82
C LYS A 13 18.19 16.17 -10.54
N ASN A 14 18.71 15.36 -9.64
CA ASN A 14 19.21 15.77 -8.33
C ASN A 14 20.71 15.52 -8.19
N SER A 15 21.46 15.52 -9.30
CA SER A 15 22.90 15.25 -9.31
C SER A 15 23.75 16.27 -8.52
N GLN A 16 23.19 17.43 -8.18
CA GLN A 16 23.83 18.43 -7.33
C GLN A 16 23.85 18.03 -5.82
N TYR A 17 23.09 17.02 -5.43
CA TYR A 17 23.05 16.54 -4.03
C TYR A 17 23.86 15.27 -3.86
N PRO A 18 24.60 15.11 -2.74
CA PRO A 18 25.30 13.86 -2.44
C PRO A 18 24.30 12.79 -1.97
N ILE A 19 23.84 11.97 -2.91
CA ILE A 19 22.94 10.85 -2.57
C ILE A 19 23.79 9.65 -2.19
N SER A 20 23.59 9.11 -0.99
CA SER A 20 24.40 8.04 -0.42
C SER A 20 23.72 6.66 -0.47
N ALA A 21 22.42 6.59 -0.64
CA ALA A 21 21.66 5.34 -0.68
C ALA A 21 20.27 5.51 -1.30
N ILE A 22 19.68 4.39 -1.70
CA ILE A 22 18.31 4.28 -2.21
C ILE A 22 17.52 3.41 -1.23
N ALA A 23 16.37 3.85 -0.76
CA ALA A 23 15.47 3.06 0.07
C ALA A 23 14.10 2.94 -0.58
N LEU A 24 13.57 1.72 -0.68
CA LEU A 24 12.29 1.41 -1.31
C LEU A 24 11.35 0.72 -0.33
N GLY A 25 10.24 1.41 0.00
CA GLY A 25 9.11 0.82 0.72
C GLY A 25 8.15 0.14 -0.26
N LEU A 26 8.09 -1.19 -0.24
CA LEU A 26 7.35 -2.00 -1.20
C LEU A 26 6.22 -2.77 -0.51
N PRO A 27 5.10 -3.05 -1.21
CA PRO A 27 4.05 -3.92 -0.68
C PRO A 27 4.49 -5.39 -0.71
N GLY A 28 4.15 -6.14 0.33
CA GLY A 28 4.52 -7.54 0.48
C GLY A 28 5.82 -7.75 1.25
N HIS A 29 6.27 -8.99 1.32
CA HIS A 29 7.51 -9.35 2.00
C HIS A 29 8.70 -9.17 1.05
N VAL A 30 9.72 -8.50 1.53
CA VAL A 30 10.92 -8.13 0.79
C VAL A 30 12.17 -8.51 1.58
N ASN A 31 12.72 -9.68 1.28
CA ASN A 31 13.93 -10.18 1.92
C ASN A 31 14.79 -10.92 0.89
N LEU A 32 15.88 -10.30 0.46
CA LEU A 32 16.81 -10.87 -0.54
C LEU A 32 17.52 -12.14 -0.07
N SER A 33 17.55 -12.40 1.24
CA SER A 33 18.10 -13.66 1.76
C SER A 33 17.16 -14.85 1.55
N GLU A 34 15.87 -14.58 1.36
CA GLU A 34 14.84 -15.60 1.17
C GLU A 34 14.37 -15.71 -0.29
N SER A 35 14.29 -14.59 -0.99
CA SER A 35 13.81 -14.54 -2.38
C SER A 35 14.31 -13.31 -3.12
N ASP A 36 14.69 -13.49 -4.37
CA ASP A 36 14.97 -12.38 -5.28
C ASP A 36 13.71 -11.63 -5.72
N PHE A 37 12.52 -12.13 -5.40
CA PHE A 37 11.24 -11.55 -5.77
C PHE A 37 10.44 -11.13 -4.55
N ILE A 38 9.58 -10.14 -4.73
CA ILE A 38 8.61 -9.74 -3.71
C ILE A 38 7.63 -10.90 -3.49
N ILE A 39 7.48 -11.35 -2.24
CA ILE A 39 6.44 -12.30 -1.86
C ILE A 39 5.17 -11.51 -1.56
N SER A 40 4.20 -11.58 -2.47
CA SER A 40 2.95 -10.81 -2.39
C SER A 40 1.76 -11.63 -2.86
N LYS A 41 0.60 -11.39 -2.25
CA LYS A 41 -0.68 -11.94 -2.73
C LYS A 41 -1.17 -11.29 -4.02
N ASN A 42 -0.63 -10.12 -4.36
CA ASN A 42 -0.88 -9.48 -5.64
C ASN A 42 0.16 -9.95 -6.68
N PRO A 43 -0.27 -10.65 -7.74
CA PRO A 43 0.65 -11.23 -8.73
C PRO A 43 1.53 -10.20 -9.45
N HIS A 44 1.05 -8.98 -9.62
CA HIS A 44 1.85 -7.92 -10.26
C HIS A 44 3.10 -7.56 -9.46
N TRP A 45 2.99 -7.54 -8.12
CA TRP A 45 4.13 -7.28 -7.25
C TRP A 45 5.08 -8.48 -7.16
N GLY A 46 4.56 -9.69 -7.19
CA GLY A 46 5.36 -10.92 -7.15
C GLY A 46 6.26 -11.14 -8.37
N GLN A 47 6.07 -10.38 -9.44
CA GLN A 47 6.92 -10.43 -10.64
C GLN A 47 8.14 -9.49 -10.56
N ILE A 48 8.21 -8.65 -9.54
CA ILE A 48 9.31 -7.69 -9.38
C ILE A 48 10.51 -8.38 -8.77
N ASN A 49 11.61 -8.41 -9.54
CA ASN A 49 12.88 -8.94 -9.09
C ASN A 49 13.68 -7.85 -8.36
N LEU A 50 13.90 -8.04 -7.06
CA LEU A 50 14.62 -7.10 -6.19
C LEU A 50 16.11 -7.02 -6.51
N ARG A 51 16.71 -8.16 -6.85
CA ARG A 51 18.14 -8.24 -7.21
C ARG A 51 18.44 -7.42 -8.47
N THR A 52 17.58 -7.51 -9.48
CA THR A 52 17.70 -6.67 -10.70
C THR A 52 17.65 -5.18 -10.36
N ILE A 53 16.82 -4.78 -9.38
CA ILE A 53 16.80 -3.37 -8.95
C ILE A 53 18.09 -3.02 -8.19
N GLN A 54 18.56 -3.89 -7.31
CA GLN A 54 19.77 -3.65 -6.52
C GLN A 54 21.01 -3.51 -7.42
N GLU A 55 21.13 -4.38 -8.41
CA GLU A 55 22.29 -4.42 -9.34
C GLU A 55 22.27 -3.29 -10.40
N ALA A 56 21.15 -2.56 -10.53
CA ALA A 56 21.04 -1.45 -11.47
C ALA A 56 21.72 -0.15 -11.01
N PHE A 57 22.24 -0.11 -9.77
CA PHE A 57 22.80 1.10 -9.18
C PHE A 57 24.11 0.80 -8.44
N ASP A 58 25.06 1.72 -8.55
CA ASP A 58 26.31 1.70 -7.77
C ASP A 58 26.11 2.15 -6.31
N LEU A 59 24.91 2.60 -5.96
CA LEU A 59 24.54 3.00 -4.62
C LEU A 59 23.94 1.82 -3.84
N PRO A 60 24.11 1.77 -2.50
CA PRO A 60 23.39 0.82 -1.67
C PRO A 60 21.87 0.95 -1.85
N VAL A 61 21.19 -0.16 -2.11
CA VAL A 61 19.73 -0.22 -2.25
C VAL A 61 19.15 -1.06 -1.11
N TYR A 62 18.24 -0.45 -0.35
CA TYR A 62 17.55 -1.07 0.78
C TYR A 62 16.07 -1.27 0.43
N PHE A 63 15.55 -2.42 0.83
CA PHE A 63 14.14 -2.77 0.65
C PHE A 63 13.48 -2.96 2.02
N ALA A 64 12.25 -2.47 2.15
CA ALA A 64 11.45 -2.68 3.35
C ALA A 64 9.98 -2.86 2.98
N ASN A 65 9.23 -3.56 3.83
CA ASN A 65 7.77 -3.60 3.72
C ASN A 65 7.19 -2.21 4.01
N LYS A 66 6.31 -1.74 3.13
CA LYS A 66 5.68 -0.41 3.24
C LYS A 66 4.98 -0.21 4.60
N SER A 67 4.29 -1.23 5.11
CA SER A 67 3.58 -1.13 6.38
C SER A 67 4.53 -0.99 7.57
N HIS A 68 5.68 -1.67 7.51
CA HIS A 68 6.74 -1.51 8.50
C HIS A 68 7.34 -0.11 8.46
N CYS A 69 7.55 0.46 7.26
CA CYS A 69 8.02 1.84 7.12
C CYS A 69 7.04 2.84 7.75
N LEU A 70 5.72 2.66 7.55
CA LEU A 70 4.69 3.51 8.15
C LEU A 70 4.72 3.42 9.69
N THR A 71 4.87 2.21 10.25
CA THR A 71 4.96 2.01 11.70
C THR A 71 6.22 2.63 12.30
N LEU A 72 7.36 2.51 11.60
CA LEU A 72 8.60 3.17 12.03
C LEU A 72 8.50 4.69 11.93
N ALA A 73 7.87 5.21 10.87
CA ALA A 73 7.65 6.64 10.72
C ALA A 73 6.76 7.20 11.84
N GLU A 74 5.69 6.49 12.21
CA GLU A 74 4.84 6.85 13.33
C GLU A 74 5.65 6.93 14.64
N ARG A 75 6.48 5.93 14.92
CA ARG A 75 7.36 5.93 16.09
C ARG A 75 8.35 7.08 16.10
N LEU A 76 8.93 7.41 14.95
CA LEU A 76 10.04 8.40 14.88
C LEU A 76 9.57 9.84 14.78
N PHE A 77 8.39 10.08 14.20
CA PHE A 77 7.94 11.41 13.79
C PHE A 77 6.58 11.83 14.38
N SER A 78 5.90 10.95 15.15
CA SER A 78 4.63 11.28 15.77
C SER A 78 4.78 12.17 16.99
N TYR A 79 3.65 12.65 17.51
CA TYR A 79 3.59 13.42 18.77
C TYR A 79 3.97 12.60 20.01
N HIS A 80 4.02 11.27 19.91
CA HIS A 80 4.34 10.34 21.01
C HIS A 80 5.49 9.40 20.63
N PRO A 81 6.70 9.93 20.35
CA PRO A 81 7.82 9.12 19.84
C PRO A 81 8.36 8.10 20.85
N THR A 82 7.95 8.22 22.12
CA THR A 82 8.36 7.30 23.20
C THR A 82 7.47 6.06 23.31
N ASP A 83 6.35 6.03 22.63
CA ASP A 83 5.45 4.87 22.67
C ASP A 83 6.13 3.68 22.02
N SER A 84 6.25 2.60 22.80
CA SER A 84 6.90 1.36 22.36
C SER A 84 5.92 0.26 21.97
N ASN A 85 4.62 0.48 22.18
CA ASN A 85 3.56 -0.49 21.88
C ASN A 85 2.37 0.25 21.27
N PHE A 86 2.12 0.02 19.98
CA PHE A 86 0.97 0.57 19.27
C PHE A 86 0.68 -0.22 18.00
N ILE A 87 -0.45 0.05 17.39
CA ILE A 87 -0.87 -0.54 16.12
C ILE A 87 -1.09 0.59 15.12
N VAL A 88 -0.52 0.44 13.91
CA VAL A 88 -0.88 1.26 12.75
C VAL A 88 -1.89 0.47 11.94
N TYR A 89 -3.13 0.93 11.92
CA TYR A 89 -4.21 0.38 11.10
C TYR A 89 -4.36 1.23 9.84
N HIS A 90 -3.97 0.69 8.71
CA HIS A 90 -3.92 1.40 7.44
C HIS A 90 -5.09 0.98 6.56
N VAL A 91 -5.94 1.95 6.23
CA VAL A 91 -7.05 1.80 5.28
C VAL A 91 -6.78 2.67 4.07
N ALA A 92 -6.48 2.02 2.93
CA ALA A 92 -6.25 2.66 1.64
C ALA A 92 -6.74 1.71 0.54
N ARG A 93 -6.00 1.58 -0.57
CA ARG A 93 -6.32 0.60 -1.64
C ARG A 93 -6.50 -0.83 -1.13
N GLY A 94 -5.85 -1.18 -0.03
CA GLY A 94 -6.07 -2.39 0.74
C GLY A 94 -6.14 -2.05 2.22
N ILE A 95 -6.48 -3.04 3.06
CA ILE A 95 -6.54 -2.88 4.51
C ILE A 95 -5.50 -3.79 5.14
N HIS A 96 -4.62 -3.22 5.94
CA HIS A 96 -3.63 -3.96 6.70
C HIS A 96 -3.28 -3.24 7.99
N CYS A 97 -2.66 -3.94 8.92
CA CYS A 97 -2.09 -3.33 10.10
C CYS A 97 -0.66 -3.81 10.34
N SER A 98 0.09 -3.02 11.07
CA SER A 98 1.38 -3.43 11.61
C SER A 98 1.49 -3.03 13.07
N TYR A 99 2.32 -3.75 13.80
CA TYR A 99 2.36 -3.70 15.25
C TYR A 99 3.77 -3.27 15.68
N MET A 100 3.82 -2.24 16.52
CA MET A 100 5.00 -1.92 17.31
C MET A 100 4.87 -2.61 18.67
N TYR A 101 5.87 -3.39 19.04
CA TYR A 101 5.91 -4.08 20.33
C TYR A 101 7.30 -3.95 20.95
N LYS A 102 7.36 -3.44 22.17
CA LYS A 102 8.62 -3.17 22.88
C LYS A 102 9.64 -2.40 22.05
N GLY A 103 9.15 -1.45 21.24
CA GLY A 103 9.97 -0.58 20.40
C GLY A 103 10.52 -1.19 19.13
N GLY A 104 10.12 -2.41 18.76
CA GLY A 104 10.43 -3.08 17.49
C GLY A 104 9.18 -3.45 16.71
N ILE A 105 9.32 -3.68 15.41
CA ILE A 105 8.24 -4.22 14.59
C ILE A 105 7.97 -5.66 15.03
N TYR A 106 6.72 -5.95 15.40
CA TYR A 106 6.33 -7.30 15.82
C TYR A 106 6.32 -8.27 14.64
N SER A 107 7.01 -9.42 14.82
CA SER A 107 7.09 -10.47 13.79
C SER A 107 7.48 -9.95 12.40
N GLN A 108 8.52 -9.16 12.32
CA GLN A 108 9.01 -8.57 11.08
C GLN A 108 9.27 -9.62 9.98
N GLU A 109 9.61 -10.84 10.35
CA GLU A 109 9.90 -11.95 9.43
C GLU A 109 8.64 -12.64 8.89
N ASN A 110 7.47 -12.45 9.55
CA ASN A 110 6.23 -13.08 9.13
C ASN A 110 5.31 -12.09 8.39
N TYR A 111 5.39 -12.11 7.06
CA TYR A 111 4.61 -11.24 6.17
C TYR A 111 3.09 -11.46 6.20
N LEU A 112 2.61 -12.53 6.84
CA LEU A 112 1.17 -12.78 7.00
C LEU A 112 0.57 -12.02 8.17
N ILE A 113 1.39 -11.54 9.11
CA ILE A 113 0.91 -10.75 10.24
C ILE A 113 0.50 -9.36 9.76
N GLY A 114 -0.70 -8.97 10.15
CA GLY A 114 -1.26 -7.66 9.78
C GLY A 114 -2.14 -7.67 8.54
N GLU A 115 -2.30 -8.78 7.84
CA GLU A 115 -3.16 -8.94 6.67
C GLU A 115 -4.65 -8.96 7.04
N VAL A 116 -5.09 -8.04 7.91
CA VAL A 116 -6.47 -7.97 8.46
C VAL A 116 -7.53 -7.71 7.39
N GLY A 117 -7.16 -7.06 6.28
CA GLY A 117 -8.03 -6.87 5.13
C GLY A 117 -8.47 -8.18 4.46
N HIS A 118 -7.73 -9.26 4.68
CA HIS A 118 -8.05 -10.59 4.18
C HIS A 118 -8.78 -11.48 5.20
N THR A 119 -9.26 -10.90 6.32
CA THR A 119 -10.21 -11.56 7.22
C THR A 119 -11.54 -11.74 6.50
N VAL A 120 -12.03 -12.97 6.44
CA VAL A 120 -13.33 -13.29 5.83
C VAL A 120 -14.44 -12.85 6.77
N ILE A 121 -15.26 -11.88 6.34
CA ILE A 121 -16.43 -11.37 7.09
C ILE A 121 -17.74 -11.87 6.50
N ASN A 122 -17.74 -12.34 5.25
CA ASN A 122 -18.89 -12.94 4.59
C ASN A 122 -18.43 -14.06 3.65
N PRO A 123 -18.46 -15.33 4.05
CA PRO A 123 -17.99 -16.46 3.23
C PRO A 123 -18.65 -16.59 1.86
N GLU A 124 -19.91 -16.16 1.74
CA GLU A 124 -20.68 -16.17 0.48
C GLU A 124 -20.56 -14.85 -0.30
N GLY A 125 -19.68 -13.98 0.12
CA GLY A 125 -19.55 -12.62 -0.43
C GLY A 125 -18.65 -12.52 -1.67
N GLU A 126 -18.29 -11.28 -1.99
CA GLU A 126 -17.52 -10.92 -3.18
C GLU A 126 -16.16 -11.61 -3.21
N ARG A 127 -15.70 -11.95 -4.42
CA ARG A 127 -14.39 -12.58 -4.62
C ARG A 127 -13.27 -11.58 -4.32
N CYS A 128 -12.33 -11.96 -3.49
CA CYS A 128 -11.13 -11.20 -3.20
C CYS A 128 -9.99 -11.59 -4.16
N PRO A 129 -9.13 -10.65 -4.60
CA PRO A 129 -7.93 -10.98 -5.39
C PRO A 129 -6.97 -11.97 -4.73
N CYS A 130 -7.05 -12.17 -3.42
CA CYS A 130 -6.26 -13.19 -2.71
C CYS A 130 -6.77 -14.63 -2.90
N GLY A 131 -7.84 -14.83 -3.67
CA GLY A 131 -8.45 -16.12 -3.97
C GLY A 131 -9.60 -16.53 -3.04
N LYS A 132 -9.77 -15.88 -1.88
CA LYS A 132 -10.88 -16.10 -0.94
C LYS A 132 -12.12 -15.30 -1.36
N HIS A 133 -13.25 -15.59 -0.70
CA HIS A 133 -14.49 -14.81 -0.80
C HIS A 133 -14.73 -14.03 0.49
N GLY A 134 -15.36 -12.87 0.37
CA GLY A 134 -15.87 -12.08 1.47
C GLY A 134 -14.83 -11.50 2.43
N CYS A 135 -13.63 -11.21 1.94
CA CYS A 135 -12.62 -10.51 2.73
C CYS A 135 -13.07 -9.09 3.09
N LEU A 136 -12.70 -8.59 4.26
CA LEU A 136 -13.02 -7.23 4.72
C LEU A 136 -12.68 -6.16 3.67
N GLN A 137 -11.54 -6.26 3.02
CA GLN A 137 -11.08 -5.23 2.08
C GLN A 137 -11.95 -5.08 0.83
N VAL A 138 -12.68 -6.10 0.38
CA VAL A 138 -13.57 -5.96 -0.79
C VAL A 138 -14.84 -5.16 -0.46
N TYR A 139 -15.07 -4.87 0.81
CA TYR A 139 -16.18 -4.06 1.29
C TYR A 139 -15.77 -2.68 1.79
N ALA A 140 -14.63 -2.58 2.48
CA ALA A 140 -14.27 -1.44 3.31
C ALA A 140 -12.96 -0.75 2.90
N SER A 141 -12.25 -1.19 1.86
CA SER A 141 -11.09 -0.48 1.35
C SER A 141 -11.48 0.73 0.51
N GLU A 142 -10.56 1.68 0.36
CA GLU A 142 -10.71 2.82 -0.57
C GLU A 142 -11.05 2.35 -1.98
N SER A 143 -10.33 1.34 -2.50
CA SER A 143 -10.63 0.76 -3.81
C SER A 143 -12.06 0.25 -3.91
N ALA A 144 -12.53 -0.49 -2.89
CA ALA A 144 -13.89 -1.01 -2.88
C ALA A 144 -14.96 0.10 -2.87
N LEU A 145 -14.70 1.21 -2.18
CA LEU A 145 -15.59 2.37 -2.16
C LEU A 145 -15.62 3.05 -3.53
N ILE A 146 -14.46 3.28 -4.15
CA ILE A 146 -14.36 3.88 -5.49
C ILE A 146 -15.02 3.00 -6.55
N ASP A 147 -14.81 1.69 -6.53
CA ASP A 147 -15.41 0.75 -7.48
C ASP A 147 -16.94 0.75 -7.36
N LYS A 148 -17.48 0.74 -6.15
CA LYS A 148 -18.93 0.84 -5.90
C LYS A 148 -19.51 2.18 -6.35
N ALA A 149 -18.80 3.27 -6.08
CA ALA A 149 -19.19 4.60 -6.53
C ALA A 149 -19.18 4.69 -8.05
N ALA A 150 -18.21 4.11 -8.74
CA ALA A 150 -18.13 4.06 -10.18
C ALA A 150 -19.32 3.30 -10.81
N ILE A 151 -19.77 2.20 -10.18
CA ILE A 151 -20.97 1.47 -10.60
C ILE A 151 -22.21 2.37 -10.48
N LEU A 152 -22.38 3.04 -9.33
CA LEU A 152 -23.51 3.94 -9.09
C LEU A 152 -23.48 5.16 -10.02
N TYR A 153 -22.30 5.72 -10.26
CA TYR A 153 -22.11 6.85 -11.20
C TYR A 153 -22.59 6.49 -12.61
N ARG A 154 -22.28 5.30 -13.10
CA ARG A 154 -22.73 4.82 -14.42
C ARG A 154 -24.22 4.52 -14.46
N ALA A 155 -24.77 3.97 -13.39
CA ALA A 155 -26.18 3.55 -13.32
C ALA A 155 -27.16 4.71 -13.09
N SER A 156 -26.74 5.78 -12.41
CA SER A 156 -27.61 6.89 -12.02
C SER A 156 -27.49 8.06 -12.98
N GLN A 157 -28.63 8.64 -13.37
CA GLN A 157 -28.65 9.89 -14.14
C GLN A 157 -28.48 11.14 -13.28
N THR A 158 -28.76 11.06 -11.98
CA THR A 158 -28.84 12.20 -11.04
C THR A 158 -27.91 12.05 -9.84
N SER A 159 -26.74 11.42 -10.01
CA SER A 159 -25.76 11.29 -8.94
C SER A 159 -25.08 12.63 -8.65
N LEU A 160 -24.98 13.01 -7.37
CA LEU A 160 -24.22 14.18 -6.93
C LEU A 160 -22.74 14.10 -7.37
N LEU A 161 -22.17 12.89 -7.48
CA LEU A 161 -20.83 12.71 -8.01
C LEU A 161 -20.67 13.28 -9.43
N LYS A 162 -21.72 13.27 -10.26
CA LYS A 162 -21.68 13.85 -11.62
C LYS A 162 -21.57 15.37 -11.64
N THR A 163 -21.80 16.04 -10.53
CA THR A 163 -21.56 17.47 -10.39
C THR A 163 -20.14 17.78 -9.90
N LEU A 164 -19.45 16.77 -9.35
CA LEU A 164 -18.13 16.92 -8.76
C LEU A 164 -17.00 16.41 -9.66
N VAL A 165 -17.29 15.42 -10.51
CA VAL A 165 -16.30 14.83 -11.43
C VAL A 165 -16.93 14.67 -12.81
N GLU A 166 -16.14 14.94 -13.86
CA GLU A 166 -16.60 14.85 -15.25
C GLU A 166 -16.54 13.43 -15.80
N ASP A 167 -15.53 12.66 -15.38
CA ASP A 167 -15.33 11.27 -15.79
C ASP A 167 -15.38 10.33 -14.60
N VAL A 168 -15.87 9.11 -14.82
CA VAL A 168 -15.91 8.05 -13.80
C VAL A 168 -14.53 7.66 -13.27
N ASN A 169 -13.49 7.83 -14.08
CA ASN A 169 -12.12 7.53 -13.70
C ASN A 169 -11.49 8.59 -12.77
N ASP A 170 -12.13 9.76 -12.67
CA ASP A 170 -11.70 10.85 -11.78
C ASP A 170 -12.32 10.72 -10.36
N ILE A 171 -13.14 9.69 -10.14
CA ILE A 171 -13.68 9.41 -8.81
C ILE A 171 -12.54 8.98 -7.88
N ASP A 172 -12.36 9.77 -6.84
CA ASP A 172 -11.41 9.52 -5.75
C ASP A 172 -12.08 9.61 -4.38
N LEU A 173 -11.35 9.33 -3.32
CA LEU A 173 -11.87 9.43 -1.96
C LEU A 173 -12.32 10.84 -1.61
N THR A 174 -11.67 11.88 -2.17
CA THR A 174 -12.00 13.28 -1.92
C THR A 174 -13.37 13.64 -2.49
N SER A 175 -13.63 13.26 -3.74
CA SER A 175 -14.94 13.47 -4.40
C SER A 175 -16.05 12.69 -3.69
N LEU A 176 -15.78 11.46 -3.23
CA LEU A 176 -16.72 10.66 -2.45
C LEU A 176 -17.06 11.32 -1.10
N MET A 177 -16.07 11.77 -0.37
CA MET A 177 -16.28 12.44 0.92
C MET A 177 -16.99 13.79 0.77
N THR A 178 -16.73 14.49 -0.33
CA THR A 178 -17.43 15.73 -0.65
C THR A 178 -18.91 15.45 -0.96
N ALA A 179 -19.19 14.45 -1.79
CA ALA A 179 -20.57 14.05 -2.10
C ALA A 179 -21.34 13.56 -0.85
N TYR A 180 -20.66 12.94 0.11
CA TYR A 180 -21.27 12.48 1.36
C TYR A 180 -21.64 13.63 2.31
N ARG A 181 -20.91 14.74 2.28
CA ARG A 181 -21.10 15.89 3.17
C ARG A 181 -22.14 16.90 2.66
N LEU A 182 -22.49 16.84 1.38
CA LEU A 182 -23.50 17.69 0.73
C LEU A 182 -24.90 17.07 0.83
#